data_130814b47b86b50ee7811051e4fefd45
#
_entry.id   130814b47b86b50ee7811051e4fefd45
#
_cell.length_a   1.000
_cell.length_b   1.000
_cell.length_c   1.000
_cell.angle_alpha   90.00
_cell.angle_beta   90.00
_cell.angle_gamma   90.00
#
_symmetry.space_group_name_H-M   'P 1'
#
loop_
_entity.id
_entity.type
_entity.pdbx_description
1 polymer ?
#
loop_
_entity_poly.entity_id
_entity_poly.type
_entity_poly.pdbx_seq_one_letter_code
_entity_poly.pdbx_strand_id
1 'polypeptide(L)'
;MTTTAADSIADVVIPDTELVREITAFIRDAEDDLLFDHSRRVFLFGVLQGRRRGLQPDLELLYAGAMFHDIGLTETYRTSMLRFEVDGANAARDFLLDHGVGEADAWKVWLSIALHTTPNVPEFLDPEIALVTAGVETDVLGIDRDALSSDALEAVTTAHPRPDFKRR
;
A
#
# COMPACT_ATOMS: atom_id res chain seq x y z
N MET A 1 -2.32 -31.43 -8.73
CA MET A 1 -2.43 -29.97 -8.74
C MET A 1 -1.45 -29.42 -7.74
N THR A 2 -0.36 -28.90 -8.20
CA THR A 2 0.52 -28.11 -7.36
C THR A 2 -0.17 -26.78 -7.13
N THR A 3 -0.83 -26.64 -5.98
CA THR A 3 -1.12 -25.33 -5.45
C THR A 3 0.22 -24.64 -5.29
N THR A 4 0.53 -23.70 -6.17
CA THR A 4 1.55 -22.71 -5.88
C THR A 4 1.20 -22.14 -4.52
N ALA A 5 2.06 -22.38 -3.53
CA ALA A 5 1.91 -21.73 -2.25
C ALA A 5 1.77 -20.24 -2.56
N ALA A 6 0.62 -19.64 -2.20
CA ALA A 6 0.43 -18.21 -2.32
C ALA A 6 1.63 -17.55 -1.65
N ASP A 7 2.26 -16.58 -2.32
CA ASP A 7 3.40 -15.88 -1.78
C ASP A 7 3.04 -15.31 -0.40
N SER A 8 3.66 -15.87 0.64
CA SER A 8 3.44 -15.47 2.02
C SER A 8 4.71 -14.83 2.56
N ILE A 9 4.58 -13.62 3.10
CA ILE A 9 5.67 -12.88 3.73
C ILE A 9 5.19 -12.51 5.13
N ALA A 10 5.89 -12.94 6.17
CA ALA A 10 5.50 -12.71 7.56
C ALA A 10 4.06 -13.17 7.85
N ASP A 11 3.66 -14.31 7.29
CA ASP A 11 2.30 -14.87 7.35
C ASP A 11 1.23 -13.95 6.73
N VAL A 12 1.62 -12.97 5.94
CA VAL A 12 0.72 -12.14 5.14
C VAL A 12 0.67 -12.72 3.73
N VAL A 13 -0.53 -13.13 3.29
CA VAL A 13 -0.76 -13.61 1.94
C VAL A 13 -1.19 -12.44 1.06
N ILE A 14 -0.43 -12.17 0.00
CA ILE A 14 -0.83 -11.20 -1.00
C ILE A 14 -1.92 -11.87 -1.86
N PRO A 15 -3.12 -11.26 -1.99
CA PRO A 15 -4.19 -11.88 -2.77
C PRO A 15 -3.73 -12.18 -4.20
N ASP A 16 -4.01 -13.39 -4.68
CA ASP A 16 -3.67 -13.80 -6.04
C ASP A 16 -4.90 -13.69 -6.95
N THR A 17 -5.38 -12.45 -7.10
CA THR A 17 -6.50 -12.13 -7.97
C THR A 17 -6.00 -11.45 -9.23
N GLU A 18 -6.82 -11.45 -10.27
CA GLU A 18 -6.49 -10.75 -11.50
C GLU A 18 -6.24 -9.27 -11.24
N LEU A 19 -7.09 -8.63 -10.43
CA LEU A 19 -6.94 -7.22 -10.08
C LEU A 19 -5.58 -6.96 -9.41
N VAL A 20 -5.21 -7.76 -8.42
CA VAL A 20 -3.93 -7.61 -7.71
C VAL A 20 -2.75 -7.80 -8.66
N ARG A 21 -2.81 -8.79 -9.56
CA ARG A 21 -1.77 -9.01 -10.55
C ARG A 21 -1.62 -7.82 -11.51
N GLU A 22 -2.74 -7.26 -11.95
CA GLU A 22 -2.74 -6.10 -12.85
C GLU A 22 -2.22 -4.83 -12.16
N ILE A 23 -2.61 -4.61 -10.90
CA ILE A 23 -2.06 -3.51 -10.09
C ILE A 23 -0.55 -3.68 -9.96
N THR A 24 -0.08 -4.87 -9.62
CA THR A 24 1.35 -5.14 -9.44
C THR A 24 2.13 -4.85 -10.71
N ALA A 25 1.64 -5.31 -11.86
CA ALA A 25 2.29 -5.06 -13.15
C ALA A 25 2.32 -3.58 -13.50
N PHE A 26 1.21 -2.88 -13.26
CA PHE A 26 1.10 -1.44 -13.53
C PHE A 26 2.10 -0.63 -12.69
N ILE A 27 2.15 -0.92 -11.39
CA ILE A 27 3.07 -0.20 -10.50
C ILE A 27 4.52 -0.56 -10.76
N ARG A 28 4.80 -1.84 -11.05
CA ARG A 28 6.16 -2.27 -11.41
C ARG A 28 6.69 -1.51 -12.64
N ASP A 29 5.83 -1.22 -13.60
CA ASP A 29 6.18 -0.49 -14.81
C ASP A 29 6.35 1.02 -14.53
N ALA A 30 5.61 1.57 -13.59
CA ALA A 30 5.58 3.01 -13.30
C ALA A 30 6.61 3.46 -12.26
N GLU A 31 6.99 2.59 -11.33
CA GLU A 31 7.87 2.93 -10.20
C GLU A 31 9.22 2.23 -10.32
N ASP A 32 10.29 2.89 -9.80
CA ASP A 32 11.57 2.24 -9.64
C ASP A 32 11.52 1.20 -8.51
N ASP A 33 12.59 0.43 -8.35
CA ASP A 33 12.65 -0.62 -7.33
C ASP A 33 12.47 -0.07 -5.91
N LEU A 34 13.00 1.12 -5.65
CA LEU A 34 12.91 1.74 -4.34
C LEU A 34 11.46 2.03 -3.94
N LEU A 35 10.71 2.67 -4.83
CA LEU A 35 9.30 2.98 -4.60
C LEU A 35 8.44 1.72 -4.58
N PHE A 36 8.71 0.79 -5.48
CA PHE A 36 7.98 -0.48 -5.53
C PHE A 36 8.13 -1.25 -4.22
N ASP A 37 9.36 -1.42 -3.75
CA ASP A 37 9.61 -2.13 -2.50
C ASP A 37 8.98 -1.41 -1.30
N HIS A 38 9.03 -0.08 -1.27
CA HIS A 38 8.34 0.70 -0.25
C HIS A 38 6.84 0.44 -0.26
N SER A 39 6.21 0.49 -1.43
CA SER A 39 4.77 0.24 -1.57
C SER A 39 4.37 -1.16 -1.10
N ARG A 40 5.19 -2.17 -1.42
CA ARG A 40 4.96 -3.53 -0.95
C ARG A 40 5.10 -3.63 0.58
N ARG A 41 6.10 -2.97 1.16
CA ARG A 41 6.24 -2.94 2.62
C ARG A 41 5.05 -2.23 3.27
N VAL A 42 4.55 -1.16 2.68
CA VAL A 42 3.37 -0.47 3.19
C VAL A 42 2.17 -1.40 3.29
N PHE A 43 1.93 -2.21 2.26
CA PHE A 43 0.87 -3.22 2.32
C PHE A 43 1.11 -4.22 3.45
N LEU A 44 2.30 -4.80 3.51
CA LEU A 44 2.62 -5.82 4.49
C LEU A 44 2.53 -5.29 5.92
N PHE A 45 3.11 -4.12 6.17
CA PHE A 45 3.01 -3.49 7.49
C PHE A 45 1.57 -3.07 7.81
N GLY A 46 0.82 -2.62 6.82
CA GLY A 46 -0.60 -2.30 7.00
C GLY A 46 -1.40 -3.50 7.47
N VAL A 47 -1.21 -4.66 6.84
CA VAL A 47 -1.88 -5.90 7.26
C VAL A 47 -1.47 -6.30 8.69
N LEU A 48 -0.17 -6.24 8.98
CA LEU A 48 0.34 -6.61 10.31
C LEU A 48 -0.20 -5.68 11.40
N GLN A 49 -0.23 -4.38 11.15
CA GLN A 49 -0.82 -3.42 12.10
C GLN A 49 -2.33 -3.64 12.24
N GLY A 50 -3.01 -3.99 11.16
CA GLY A 50 -4.44 -4.32 11.19
C GLY A 50 -4.72 -5.51 12.08
N ARG A 51 -3.93 -6.57 11.98
CA ARG A 51 -4.07 -7.75 12.84
C ARG A 51 -3.89 -7.39 14.31
N ARG A 52 -2.88 -6.57 14.61
CA ARG A 52 -2.62 -6.11 15.98
C ARG A 52 -3.80 -5.30 16.54
N ARG A 53 -4.43 -4.50 15.70
CA ARG A 53 -5.55 -3.63 16.07
C ARG A 53 -6.92 -4.30 16.00
N GLY A 54 -6.98 -5.57 15.54
CA GLY A 54 -8.24 -6.29 15.36
C GLY A 54 -9.06 -5.79 14.18
N LEU A 55 -8.44 -5.16 13.19
CA LEU A 55 -9.11 -4.66 12.00
C LEU A 55 -9.10 -5.71 10.89
N GLN A 56 -10.18 -5.76 10.11
CA GLN A 56 -10.32 -6.70 8.98
C GLN A 56 -10.59 -5.93 7.70
N PRO A 57 -9.54 -5.43 7.04
CA PRO A 57 -9.69 -4.69 5.78
C PRO A 57 -10.01 -5.61 4.61
N ASP A 58 -10.60 -5.05 3.57
CA ASP A 58 -10.61 -5.69 2.27
C ASP A 58 -9.17 -5.65 1.73
N LEU A 59 -8.56 -6.83 1.53
CA LEU A 59 -7.13 -6.91 1.19
C LEU A 59 -6.83 -6.41 -0.21
N GLU A 60 -7.74 -6.56 -1.18
CA GLU A 60 -7.55 -6.00 -2.51
C GLU A 60 -7.52 -4.48 -2.48
N LEU A 61 -8.43 -3.87 -1.73
CA LEU A 61 -8.51 -2.40 -1.62
C LEU A 61 -7.32 -1.86 -0.83
N LEU A 62 -6.90 -2.54 0.23
CA LEU A 62 -5.70 -2.16 0.97
C LEU A 62 -4.46 -2.25 0.07
N TYR A 63 -4.37 -3.32 -0.73
CA TYR A 63 -3.26 -3.51 -1.67
C TYR A 63 -3.24 -2.38 -2.71
N ALA A 64 -4.40 -2.04 -3.28
CA ALA A 64 -4.50 -0.95 -4.23
C ALA A 64 -4.03 0.37 -3.64
N GLY A 65 -4.50 0.71 -2.44
CA GLY A 65 -4.10 1.92 -1.75
C GLY A 65 -2.59 1.96 -1.48
N ALA A 66 -2.05 0.86 -0.98
CA ALA A 66 -0.62 0.77 -0.69
C ALA A 66 0.24 0.90 -1.95
N MET A 67 -0.13 0.20 -3.03
CA MET A 67 0.68 0.20 -4.24
C MET A 67 0.63 1.54 -4.99
N PHE A 68 -0.50 2.22 -4.98
CA PHE A 68 -0.66 3.49 -5.69
C PHE A 68 -0.27 4.73 -4.87
N HIS A 69 -0.06 4.60 -3.56
CA HIS A 69 0.00 5.81 -2.70
C HIS A 69 1.09 6.81 -3.10
N ASP A 70 2.20 6.35 -3.64
CA ASP A 70 3.32 7.21 -4.03
C ASP A 70 3.47 7.38 -5.55
N ILE A 71 2.55 6.86 -6.36
CA ILE A 71 2.67 6.98 -7.82
C ILE A 71 2.69 8.44 -8.29
N GLY A 72 2.05 9.33 -7.52
CA GLY A 72 2.06 10.77 -7.80
C GLY A 72 3.44 11.41 -7.70
N LEU A 73 4.43 10.73 -7.12
CA LEU A 73 5.82 11.17 -7.09
C LEU A 73 6.55 10.86 -8.39
N THR A 74 6.02 9.98 -9.22
CA THR A 74 6.67 9.61 -10.48
C THR A 74 6.52 10.71 -11.52
N GLU A 75 7.50 10.80 -12.42
CA GLU A 75 7.51 11.85 -13.46
C GLU A 75 6.27 11.80 -14.34
N THR A 76 5.80 10.61 -14.69
CA THR A 76 4.61 10.41 -15.54
C THR A 76 3.32 10.93 -14.88
N TYR A 77 3.16 10.73 -13.58
CA TYR A 77 1.90 10.99 -12.88
C TYR A 77 1.88 12.32 -12.13
N ARG A 78 3.02 12.96 -11.89
CA ARG A 78 3.05 14.29 -11.27
C ARG A 78 2.95 15.42 -12.31
N THR A 79 1.91 15.38 -13.10
CA THR A 79 1.73 16.32 -14.21
C THR A 79 0.81 17.49 -13.87
N SER A 80 0.11 17.42 -12.74
CA SER A 80 -0.82 18.47 -12.33
C SER A 80 -0.16 19.49 -11.41
N MET A 81 -0.87 20.58 -11.13
CA MET A 81 -0.48 21.57 -10.12
C MET A 81 -0.97 21.17 -8.72
N LEU A 82 -1.55 19.99 -8.59
CA LEU A 82 -2.10 19.49 -7.34
C LEU A 82 -1.03 18.79 -6.50
N ARG A 83 -1.35 18.50 -5.25
CA ARG A 83 -0.47 17.71 -4.39
C ARG A 83 -0.28 16.30 -4.98
N PHE A 84 0.90 15.70 -4.76
CA PHE A 84 1.19 14.38 -5.30
C PHE A 84 0.22 13.31 -4.78
N GLU A 85 -0.28 13.46 -3.55
CA GLU A 85 -1.26 12.54 -2.98
C GLU A 85 -2.56 12.52 -3.79
N VAL A 86 -2.97 13.70 -4.27
CA VAL A 86 -4.17 13.81 -5.11
C VAL A 86 -3.91 13.24 -6.50
N ASP A 87 -2.75 13.50 -7.09
CA ASP A 87 -2.36 12.89 -8.37
C ASP A 87 -2.36 11.36 -8.28
N GLY A 88 -1.80 10.82 -7.21
CA GLY A 88 -1.80 9.38 -6.98
C GLY A 88 -3.19 8.81 -6.76
N ALA A 89 -4.00 9.51 -5.96
CA ALA A 89 -5.38 9.10 -5.70
C ALA A 89 -6.22 9.08 -6.99
N ASN A 90 -6.07 10.08 -7.84
CA ASN A 90 -6.76 10.14 -9.12
C ASN A 90 -6.33 9.01 -10.05
N ALA A 91 -5.03 8.74 -10.14
CA ALA A 91 -4.51 7.63 -10.95
C ALA A 91 -5.06 6.29 -10.49
N ALA A 92 -5.11 6.05 -9.18
CA ALA A 92 -5.67 4.83 -8.61
C ALA A 92 -7.15 4.68 -8.92
N ARG A 93 -7.93 5.74 -8.72
CA ARG A 93 -9.36 5.71 -9.00
C ARG A 93 -9.64 5.40 -10.46
N ASP A 94 -8.96 6.07 -11.38
CA ASP A 94 -9.15 5.84 -12.81
C ASP A 94 -8.81 4.40 -13.18
N PHE A 95 -7.70 3.87 -12.67
CA PHE A 95 -7.30 2.49 -12.89
C PHE A 95 -8.38 1.51 -12.38
N LEU A 96 -8.85 1.70 -11.16
CA LEU A 96 -9.81 0.80 -10.54
C LEU A 96 -11.16 0.82 -11.26
N LEU A 97 -11.65 2.00 -11.64
CA LEU A 97 -12.90 2.12 -12.39
C LEU A 97 -12.78 1.43 -13.76
N ASP A 98 -11.63 1.59 -14.44
CA ASP A 98 -11.39 0.93 -15.73
C ASP A 98 -11.30 -0.60 -15.58
N HIS A 99 -11.02 -1.11 -14.41
CA HIS A 99 -10.94 -2.54 -14.12
C HIS A 99 -12.18 -3.10 -13.43
N GLY A 100 -13.29 -2.37 -13.48
CA GLY A 100 -14.58 -2.86 -13.01
C GLY A 100 -14.84 -2.73 -11.51
N VAL A 101 -13.99 -2.01 -10.78
CA VAL A 101 -14.22 -1.74 -9.36
C VAL A 101 -15.31 -0.69 -9.23
N GLY A 102 -16.26 -0.89 -8.29
CA GLY A 102 -17.34 0.06 -8.08
C GLY A 102 -16.87 1.40 -7.53
N GLU A 103 -17.68 2.44 -7.75
CA GLU A 103 -17.34 3.81 -7.36
C GLU A 103 -17.08 3.96 -5.86
N ALA A 104 -17.85 3.29 -5.01
CA ALA A 104 -17.69 3.39 -3.56
C ALA A 104 -16.34 2.83 -3.12
N ASP A 105 -15.93 1.69 -3.66
CA ASP A 105 -14.64 1.07 -3.34
C ASP A 105 -13.49 1.89 -3.92
N ALA A 106 -13.63 2.38 -5.14
CA ALA A 106 -12.62 3.25 -5.75
C ALA A 106 -12.45 4.55 -4.95
N TRP A 107 -13.54 5.10 -4.42
CA TRP A 107 -13.49 6.29 -3.55
C TRP A 107 -12.77 6.00 -2.24
N LYS A 108 -13.00 4.84 -1.65
CA LYS A 108 -12.29 4.42 -0.43
C LYS A 108 -10.78 4.39 -0.66
N VAL A 109 -10.34 3.82 -1.78
CA VAL A 109 -8.93 3.80 -2.16
C VAL A 109 -8.42 5.22 -2.39
N TRP A 110 -9.20 6.07 -3.06
CA TRP A 110 -8.85 7.48 -3.26
C TRP A 110 -8.58 8.17 -1.92
N LEU A 111 -9.45 7.98 -0.94
CA LEU A 111 -9.27 8.56 0.40
C LEU A 111 -8.02 8.01 1.09
N SER A 112 -7.75 6.72 0.95
CA SER A 112 -6.57 6.10 1.56
C SER A 112 -5.27 6.73 1.06
N ILE A 113 -5.23 7.11 -0.20
CA ILE A 113 -4.06 7.73 -0.83
C ILE A 113 -4.00 9.22 -0.52
N ALA A 114 -5.10 9.93 -0.71
CA ALA A 114 -5.14 11.38 -0.50
C ALA A 114 -4.80 11.77 0.94
N LEU A 115 -5.11 10.92 1.91
CA LEU A 115 -4.94 11.20 3.33
C LEU A 115 -3.69 10.54 3.95
N HIS A 116 -2.86 9.82 3.17
CA HIS A 116 -1.76 9.06 3.78
C HIS A 116 -0.66 9.93 4.40
N THR A 117 -0.63 11.22 4.10
CA THR A 117 0.29 12.19 4.72
C THR A 117 -0.41 13.11 5.72
N THR A 118 -1.66 12.82 6.09
CA THR A 118 -2.44 13.61 7.03
C THR A 118 -2.57 12.85 8.35
N PRO A 119 -1.69 13.13 9.33
CA PRO A 119 -1.73 12.37 10.60
C PRO A 119 -3.00 12.65 11.40
N ASN A 120 -3.39 11.66 12.23
CA ASN A 120 -4.49 11.76 13.19
C ASN A 120 -5.88 11.93 12.57
N VAL A 121 -6.05 11.59 11.29
CA VAL A 121 -7.35 11.57 10.61
C VAL A 121 -7.68 10.16 10.10
N PRO A 122 -6.79 9.49 9.33
CA PRO A 122 -7.12 8.18 8.75
C PRO A 122 -7.48 7.11 9.77
N GLU A 123 -6.92 7.16 10.97
CA GLU A 123 -7.17 6.17 12.03
C GLU A 123 -8.64 6.11 12.46
N PHE A 124 -9.43 7.14 12.18
CA PHE A 124 -10.85 7.21 12.50
C PHE A 124 -11.75 6.83 11.34
N LEU A 125 -11.18 6.47 10.19
CA LEU A 125 -11.90 6.13 8.98
C LEU A 125 -11.89 4.60 8.77
N ASP A 126 -12.39 4.15 7.62
CA ASP A 126 -12.47 2.72 7.30
C ASP A 126 -11.10 2.04 7.41
N PRO A 127 -11.06 0.72 7.74
CA PRO A 127 -9.79 0.01 7.94
C PRO A 127 -8.80 0.18 6.80
N GLU A 128 -9.25 0.16 5.55
CA GLU A 128 -8.38 0.30 4.37
C GLU A 128 -7.69 1.67 4.36
N ILE A 129 -8.41 2.71 4.77
CA ILE A 129 -7.87 4.07 4.85
C ILE A 129 -6.88 4.19 6.02
N ALA A 130 -7.27 3.69 7.18
CA ALA A 130 -6.42 3.72 8.38
C ALA A 130 -5.12 2.94 8.16
N LEU A 131 -5.18 1.80 7.49
CA LEU A 131 -4.04 0.89 7.39
C LEU A 131 -3.05 1.24 6.30
N VAL A 132 -3.43 1.95 5.24
CA VAL A 132 -2.46 2.52 4.31
C VAL A 132 -1.57 3.51 5.07
N THR A 133 -2.16 4.41 5.82
CA THR A 133 -1.39 5.38 6.63
C THR A 133 -0.54 4.67 7.69
N ALA A 134 -1.09 3.67 8.38
CA ALA A 134 -0.33 2.91 9.37
C ALA A 134 0.89 2.22 8.75
N GLY A 135 0.73 1.64 7.57
CA GLY A 135 1.85 1.02 6.85
C GLY A 135 2.93 2.03 6.46
N VAL A 136 2.53 3.19 5.97
CA VAL A 136 3.47 4.29 5.65
C VAL A 136 4.21 4.75 6.90
N GLU A 137 3.49 4.98 7.98
CA GLU A 137 4.07 5.45 9.24
C GLU A 137 5.05 4.43 9.83
N THR A 138 4.71 3.15 9.79
CA THR A 138 5.60 2.08 10.25
C THR A 138 6.88 2.02 9.40
N ASP A 139 6.73 2.08 8.07
CA ASP A 139 7.87 1.96 7.17
C ASP A 139 8.79 3.19 7.18
N VAL A 140 8.21 4.39 7.17
CA VAL A 140 8.97 5.63 7.04
C VAL A 140 9.40 6.19 8.39
N LEU A 141 8.49 6.22 9.37
CA LEU A 141 8.70 6.87 10.65
C LEU A 141 9.00 5.89 11.78
N GLY A 142 8.80 4.59 11.56
CA GLY A 142 9.00 3.58 12.60
C GLY A 142 7.89 3.57 13.65
N ILE A 143 6.76 4.22 13.40
CA ILE A 143 5.65 4.25 14.34
C ILE A 143 5.08 2.83 14.50
N ASP A 144 4.92 2.39 15.76
CA ASP A 144 4.42 1.06 16.13
C ASP A 144 5.24 -0.10 15.55
N ARG A 145 6.45 0.16 15.07
CA ARG A 145 7.35 -0.88 14.57
C ARG A 145 7.69 -1.89 15.68
N ASP A 146 7.90 -1.41 16.90
CA ASP A 146 8.23 -2.26 18.06
C ASP A 146 7.06 -3.16 18.49
N ALA A 147 5.85 -2.88 18.04
CA ALA A 147 4.70 -3.74 18.30
C ALA A 147 4.68 -4.99 17.40
N LEU A 148 5.52 -5.02 16.36
CA LEU A 148 5.64 -6.15 15.44
C LEU A 148 6.81 -7.03 15.89
N SER A 149 6.70 -8.36 15.63
CA SER A 149 7.79 -9.27 15.98
C SER A 149 9.03 -9.00 15.14
N SER A 150 10.21 -9.31 15.70
CA SER A 150 11.47 -9.19 14.96
C SER A 150 11.49 -10.10 13.73
N ASP A 151 10.88 -11.29 13.83
CA ASP A 151 10.79 -12.21 12.70
C ASP A 151 9.95 -11.63 11.56
N ALA A 152 8.83 -10.98 11.89
CA ALA A 152 7.98 -10.32 10.88
C ALA A 152 8.73 -9.16 10.21
N LEU A 153 9.40 -8.33 11.00
CA LEU A 153 10.19 -7.20 10.46
C LEU A 153 11.29 -7.71 9.53
N GLU A 154 12.01 -8.75 9.92
CA GLU A 154 13.07 -9.34 9.11
C GLU A 154 12.53 -9.94 7.81
N ALA A 155 11.41 -10.66 7.89
CA ALA A 155 10.79 -11.25 6.69
C ALA A 155 10.38 -10.19 5.68
N VAL A 156 9.77 -9.10 6.14
CA VAL A 156 9.34 -7.99 5.27
C VAL A 156 10.55 -7.30 4.63
N THR A 157 11.56 -6.96 5.41
CA THR A 157 12.73 -6.23 4.90
C THR A 157 13.66 -7.11 4.04
N THR A 158 13.63 -8.42 4.23
CA THR A 158 14.35 -9.35 3.36
C THR A 158 13.68 -9.45 1.99
N ALA A 159 12.35 -9.57 1.98
CA ALA A 159 11.57 -9.63 0.73
C ALA A 159 11.61 -8.31 -0.04
N HIS A 160 11.58 -7.19 0.68
CA HIS A 160 11.58 -5.85 0.09
C HIS A 160 12.60 -4.98 0.84
N PRO A 161 13.87 -4.98 0.38
CA PRO A 161 14.96 -4.27 1.06
C PRO A 161 14.75 -2.75 1.16
N ARG A 162 15.34 -2.16 2.21
CA ARG A 162 15.27 -0.73 2.51
C ARG A 162 16.65 -0.06 2.52
N PRO A 163 17.54 -0.32 1.55
CA PRO A 163 18.86 0.35 1.60
C PRO A 163 18.66 1.85 1.35
N ASP A 164 19.23 2.68 2.21
CA ASP A 164 19.25 4.15 2.07
C ASP A 164 17.89 4.83 1.88
N PHE A 165 16.77 4.14 2.19
CA PHE A 165 15.42 4.67 1.97
C PHE A 165 15.21 6.02 2.66
N LYS A 166 15.73 6.19 3.88
CA LYS A 166 15.56 7.43 4.66
C LYS A 166 16.42 8.60 4.19
N ARG A 167 17.34 8.37 3.27
CA ARG A 167 18.25 9.39 2.77
C ARG A 167 17.81 10.06 1.47
N ARG A 168 16.67 9.62 0.95
CA ARG A 168 16.15 10.19 -0.28
C ARG A 168 15.03 11.19 -0.04
#